data_c8e3854fa8680cd292bd0f4136772a2f
#
_entry.id   c8e3854fa8680cd292bd0f4136772a2f
#
_cell.length_a   1.000
_cell.length_b   1.000
_cell.length_c   1.000
_cell.angle_alpha   90.00
_cell.angle_beta   90.00
_cell.angle_gamma   90.00
#
_symmetry.space_group_name_H-M   'P 1'
#
loop_
_entity.id
_entity.type
_entity.pdbx_description
1 polymer ?
#
loop_
_entity_poly.entity_id
_entity_poly.type
_entity_poly.pdbx_seq_one_letter_code
_entity_poly.pdbx_strand_id
1 'polypeptide(L)'
;PYPIHTTIIDDAEKNEVVEVLRDGNLSGFSARSGERFLGGQKVQELEKQFCKYFGVKHSVTFNSATSSLHSAISAAKIGPGDEVITSPYTMSATPSSVLMQNAIPVFADIEDRTFGLDPASVAERLTERTMAILTVNLFGHPSRLEELKKLADKHNIILIEDNSQSPGALYHGALAGTIGEMGIQSLNYHKTIQTGEGGLVITNNSKLTEHLQLVRNHGEVVIGQIEHDDIVNVLGWNYRLTEIQAAIGIPQLKKLDYFNSVRVGLADSLTEGLKQFDFITTPIVEKGCTHVYYLYPIRYHEERLGVSRSLFVKAMRAEGISINESYVKPLYLDPIYQQKIVYGNKGCPFSCSFYGKDIRYEEGLCPTTERLYYKEMIITDICKYPNSENEVEEFLAAVKKIANNIESLRNFEN
;
A
#
# COMPACT_ATOMS: atom_id res chain seq x y z
N PRO A 1 13.12 22.79 -6.80
CA PRO A 1 13.04 21.45 -6.23
C PRO A 1 11.82 21.40 -5.31
N TYR A 2 10.91 20.46 -5.57
CA TYR A 2 9.74 20.27 -4.73
C TYR A 2 10.14 19.79 -3.33
N PRO A 3 9.42 20.20 -2.28
CA PRO A 3 9.79 19.84 -0.92
C PRO A 3 9.68 18.32 -0.70
N ILE A 4 10.68 17.78 0.00
CA ILE A 4 10.77 16.35 0.32
C ILE A 4 9.70 15.96 1.36
N HIS A 5 9.28 16.90 2.21
CA HIS A 5 8.33 16.65 3.28
C HIS A 5 6.88 16.74 2.80
N THR A 6 6.09 15.73 3.12
CA THR A 6 4.70 15.57 2.66
C THR A 6 3.66 15.84 3.75
N THR A 7 4.12 16.11 4.98
CA THR A 7 3.24 16.26 6.15
C THR A 7 3.71 17.39 7.05
N ILE A 8 2.78 17.95 7.82
CA ILE A 8 3.08 18.97 8.83
C ILE A 8 3.47 18.25 10.13
N ILE A 9 4.68 18.50 10.60
CA ILE A 9 5.12 18.19 11.98
C ILE A 9 5.19 19.51 12.71
N ASP A 10 4.25 19.76 13.59
CA ASP A 10 4.14 21.01 14.33
C ASP A 10 4.19 20.79 15.86
N ASP A 11 3.69 21.74 16.62
CA ASP A 11 3.74 21.66 18.07
C ASP A 11 2.83 20.56 18.66
N ALA A 12 1.84 20.08 17.89
CA ALA A 12 1.01 18.97 18.32
C ALA A 12 1.83 17.68 18.47
N GLU A 13 2.62 17.32 17.45
CA GLU A 13 3.51 16.15 17.51
C GLU A 13 4.62 16.34 18.53
N LYS A 14 5.25 17.54 18.57
CA LYS A 14 6.33 17.85 19.50
C LYS A 14 5.88 17.70 20.96
N ASN A 15 4.70 18.21 21.31
CA ASN A 15 4.17 18.15 22.66
C ASN A 15 3.90 16.71 23.10
N GLU A 16 3.27 15.91 22.24
CA GLU A 16 3.01 14.49 22.51
C GLU A 16 4.31 13.70 22.73
N VAL A 17 5.35 13.97 21.92
CA VAL A 17 6.67 13.33 22.09
C VAL A 17 7.35 13.79 23.38
N VAL A 18 7.29 15.08 23.72
CA VAL A 18 7.86 15.60 24.96
C VAL A 18 7.21 14.99 26.20
N GLU A 19 5.90 14.71 26.16
CA GLU A 19 5.22 13.98 27.26
C GLU A 19 5.83 12.59 27.44
N VAL A 20 6.01 11.82 26.36
CA VAL A 20 6.64 10.49 26.42
C VAL A 20 8.05 10.56 26.98
N LEU A 21 8.84 11.55 26.56
CA LEU A 21 10.22 11.73 27.07
C LEU A 21 10.26 12.11 28.54
N ARG A 22 9.30 12.91 29.03
CA ARG A 22 9.18 13.27 30.45
C ARG A 22 8.77 12.08 31.32
N ASP A 23 7.86 11.24 30.82
CA ASP A 23 7.45 10.00 31.48
C ASP A 23 8.59 8.96 31.52
N GLY A 24 9.47 8.99 30.52
CA GLY A 24 10.62 8.08 30.40
C GLY A 24 10.29 6.67 29.91
N ASN A 25 9.02 6.34 29.69
CA ASN A 25 8.57 5.04 29.19
C ASN A 25 8.52 5.03 27.66
N LEU A 26 9.63 4.72 27.01
CA LEU A 26 9.76 4.74 25.54
C LEU A 26 9.11 3.55 24.82
N SER A 27 8.81 2.46 25.58
CA SER A 27 8.11 1.27 25.09
C SER A 27 7.33 0.62 26.22
N GLY A 28 6.03 0.58 26.12
CA GLY A 28 5.15 0.00 27.14
C GLY A 28 5.02 -1.52 27.08
N PHE A 29 5.61 -2.17 26.08
CA PHE A 29 5.46 -3.62 25.84
C PHE A 29 6.24 -4.48 26.82
N SER A 30 5.61 -5.60 27.23
CA SER A 30 6.24 -6.71 27.91
C SER A 30 5.87 -8.02 27.21
N ALA A 31 6.82 -8.91 27.01
CA ALA A 31 6.56 -10.26 26.50
C ALA A 31 6.06 -11.19 27.65
N ARG A 32 5.01 -10.76 28.33
CA ARG A 32 4.30 -11.50 29.40
C ARG A 32 2.82 -11.24 29.25
N SER A 33 1.99 -12.20 29.66
CA SER A 33 0.53 -12.01 29.72
C SER A 33 0.14 -10.82 30.59
N GLY A 34 -0.97 -10.14 30.24
CA GLY A 34 -1.50 -8.97 30.93
C GLY A 34 -1.46 -7.68 30.10
N GLU A 35 -1.87 -6.57 30.67
CA GLU A 35 -2.05 -5.28 29.96
C GLU A 35 -0.82 -4.81 29.19
N ARG A 36 0.38 -4.98 29.76
CA ARG A 36 1.61 -4.58 29.09
C ARG A 36 1.99 -5.44 27.87
N PHE A 37 1.28 -6.53 27.62
CA PHE A 37 1.41 -7.27 26.38
C PHE A 37 0.86 -6.48 25.18
N LEU A 38 -0.09 -5.57 25.43
CA LEU A 38 -0.76 -4.74 24.43
C LEU A 38 -0.02 -3.44 24.09
N GLY A 39 1.05 -3.11 24.83
CA GLY A 39 1.80 -1.87 24.64
C GLY A 39 1.52 -0.82 25.71
N GLY A 40 2.14 0.34 25.59
CA GLY A 40 1.94 1.45 26.51
C GLY A 40 0.76 2.34 26.12
N GLN A 41 0.66 3.46 26.83
CA GLN A 41 -0.49 4.35 26.76
C GLN A 41 -0.69 4.98 25.37
N LYS A 42 0.40 5.49 24.75
CA LYS A 42 0.30 6.15 23.43
C LYS A 42 0.01 5.13 22.32
N VAL A 43 0.58 3.92 22.39
CA VAL A 43 0.26 2.83 21.48
C VAL A 43 -1.22 2.47 21.54
N GLN A 44 -1.76 2.21 22.74
CA GLN A 44 -3.17 1.86 22.92
C GLN A 44 -4.11 3.01 22.50
N GLU A 45 -3.73 4.26 22.78
CA GLU A 45 -4.51 5.43 22.37
C GLU A 45 -4.53 5.59 20.85
N LEU A 46 -3.39 5.39 20.17
CA LEU A 46 -3.32 5.41 18.70
C LEU A 46 -4.22 4.33 18.11
N GLU A 47 -4.14 3.09 18.61
CA GLU A 47 -5.01 1.99 18.19
C GLU A 47 -6.48 2.35 18.35
N LYS A 48 -6.88 2.89 19.49
CA LYS A 48 -8.26 3.32 19.75
C LYS A 48 -8.72 4.44 18.79
N GLN A 49 -7.85 5.41 18.48
CA GLN A 49 -8.19 6.48 17.53
C GLN A 49 -8.33 5.96 16.11
N PHE A 50 -7.51 4.99 15.68
CA PHE A 50 -7.70 4.31 14.40
C PHE A 50 -9.01 3.53 14.35
N CYS A 51 -9.37 2.81 15.42
CA CYS A 51 -10.67 2.15 15.51
C CYS A 51 -11.82 3.15 15.32
N LYS A 52 -11.74 4.30 15.98
CA LYS A 52 -12.76 5.35 15.89
C LYS A 52 -12.84 5.94 14.48
N TYR A 53 -11.69 6.26 13.86
CA TYR A 53 -11.64 6.86 12.53
C TYR A 53 -12.18 5.92 11.45
N PHE A 54 -11.75 4.65 11.47
CA PHE A 54 -12.16 3.67 10.46
C PHE A 54 -13.50 2.99 10.76
N GLY A 55 -14.09 3.22 11.94
CA GLY A 55 -15.35 2.57 12.34
C GLY A 55 -15.22 1.06 12.54
N VAL A 56 -14.06 0.58 12.96
CA VAL A 56 -13.76 -0.84 13.19
C VAL A 56 -13.62 -1.15 14.68
N LYS A 57 -13.72 -2.44 15.03
CA LYS A 57 -13.64 -2.88 16.44
C LYS A 57 -12.21 -2.91 16.97
N HIS A 58 -11.24 -3.23 16.11
CA HIS A 58 -9.88 -3.49 16.52
C HIS A 58 -8.88 -2.86 15.57
N SER A 59 -7.76 -2.42 16.14
CA SER A 59 -6.56 -2.08 15.41
C SER A 59 -5.33 -2.56 16.20
N VAL A 60 -4.28 -2.97 15.50
CA VAL A 60 -3.04 -3.47 16.08
C VAL A 60 -1.87 -2.78 15.40
N THR A 61 -1.07 -2.05 16.16
CA THR A 61 0.11 -1.32 15.66
C THR A 61 1.31 -2.23 15.46
N PHE A 62 2.15 -1.87 14.50
CA PHE A 62 3.40 -2.54 14.16
C PHE A 62 4.48 -1.51 13.82
N ASN A 63 5.74 -1.92 13.85
CA ASN A 63 6.88 -1.05 13.52
C ASN A 63 7.00 -0.70 12.02
N SER A 64 6.21 -1.32 11.15
CA SER A 64 6.10 -0.99 9.72
C SER A 64 4.85 -1.60 9.10
N ALA A 65 4.42 -1.11 7.93
CA ALA A 65 3.38 -1.77 7.15
C ALA A 65 3.84 -3.14 6.61
N THR A 66 5.11 -3.34 6.37
CA THR A 66 5.68 -4.65 5.97
C THR A 66 5.45 -5.69 7.05
N SER A 67 5.73 -5.36 8.31
CA SER A 67 5.45 -6.26 9.44
C SER A 67 3.94 -6.42 9.69
N SER A 68 3.13 -5.40 9.41
CA SER A 68 1.67 -5.49 9.42
C SER A 68 1.15 -6.49 8.38
N LEU A 69 1.64 -6.42 7.14
CA LEU A 69 1.32 -7.36 6.05
C LEU A 69 1.70 -8.80 6.43
N HIS A 70 2.95 -9.00 6.87
CA HIS A 70 3.41 -10.31 7.32
C HIS A 70 2.55 -10.88 8.46
N SER A 71 2.23 -10.04 9.45
CA SER A 71 1.37 -10.45 10.57
C SER A 71 -0.06 -10.78 10.12
N ALA A 72 -0.59 -10.08 9.11
CA ALA A 72 -1.92 -10.37 8.55
C ALA A 72 -1.92 -11.73 7.82
N ILE A 73 -0.89 -12.04 7.03
CA ILE A 73 -0.72 -13.36 6.39
C ILE A 73 -0.60 -14.46 7.45
N SER A 74 0.18 -14.23 8.52
CA SER A 74 0.28 -15.16 9.65
C SER A 74 -1.06 -15.35 10.36
N ALA A 75 -1.80 -14.26 10.66
CA ALA A 75 -3.10 -14.32 11.32
C ALA A 75 -4.16 -15.05 10.49
N ALA A 76 -4.04 -14.99 9.16
CA ALA A 76 -4.85 -15.78 8.23
C ALA A 76 -4.48 -17.27 8.19
N LYS A 77 -3.50 -17.72 9.02
CA LYS A 77 -2.99 -19.10 9.07
C LYS A 77 -2.43 -19.60 7.73
N ILE A 78 -1.92 -18.70 6.91
CA ILE A 78 -1.32 -18.99 5.61
C ILE A 78 0.15 -19.40 5.83
N GLY A 79 0.60 -20.45 5.13
CA GLY A 79 1.93 -21.02 5.32
C GLY A 79 2.42 -21.86 4.13
N PRO A 80 3.36 -22.78 4.37
CA PRO A 80 3.97 -23.59 3.31
C PRO A 80 2.95 -24.39 2.49
N GLY A 81 2.95 -24.21 1.18
CA GLY A 81 2.05 -24.90 0.25
C GLY A 81 0.80 -24.08 -0.14
N ASP A 82 0.52 -23.01 0.59
CA ASP A 82 -0.60 -22.12 0.32
C ASP A 82 -0.25 -21.06 -0.73
N GLU A 83 -1.28 -20.54 -1.40
CA GLU A 83 -1.19 -19.49 -2.41
C GLU A 83 -1.94 -18.24 -1.94
N VAL A 84 -1.35 -17.07 -2.22
CA VAL A 84 -2.00 -15.77 -2.04
C VAL A 84 -1.98 -15.03 -3.36
N ILE A 85 -3.17 -14.70 -3.88
CA ILE A 85 -3.28 -13.91 -5.11
C ILE A 85 -3.02 -12.44 -4.77
N THR A 86 -2.11 -11.79 -5.50
CA THR A 86 -1.74 -10.40 -5.26
C THR A 86 -1.35 -9.64 -6.53
N SER A 87 -1.21 -8.32 -6.40
CA SER A 87 -0.87 -7.42 -7.50
C SER A 87 0.62 -7.51 -7.85
N PRO A 88 0.97 -7.53 -9.14
CA PRO A 88 2.36 -7.38 -9.62
C PRO A 88 2.82 -5.91 -9.64
N TYR A 89 1.93 -4.94 -9.44
CA TYR A 89 2.19 -3.51 -9.61
C TYR A 89 2.00 -2.76 -8.31
N THR A 90 2.88 -3.01 -7.35
CA THR A 90 2.86 -2.43 -6.01
C THR A 90 4.25 -2.42 -5.40
N MET A 91 4.38 -1.92 -4.16
CA MET A 91 5.61 -2.07 -3.37
C MET A 91 5.92 -3.56 -3.14
N SER A 92 7.18 -3.93 -3.24
CA SER A 92 7.64 -5.32 -3.04
C SER A 92 7.25 -5.93 -1.69
N ALA A 93 6.98 -5.11 -0.68
CA ALA A 93 6.53 -5.56 0.64
C ALA A 93 5.26 -6.42 0.58
N THR A 94 4.34 -6.11 -0.34
CA THR A 94 3.07 -6.83 -0.48
C THR A 94 3.28 -8.32 -0.80
N PRO A 95 3.90 -8.72 -1.92
CA PRO A 95 4.16 -10.15 -2.16
C PRO A 95 5.29 -10.72 -1.29
N SER A 96 6.24 -9.91 -0.80
CA SER A 96 7.27 -10.39 0.11
C SER A 96 6.70 -10.87 1.45
N SER A 97 5.61 -10.26 1.93
CA SER A 97 4.92 -10.71 3.14
C SER A 97 4.38 -12.15 3.04
N VAL A 98 3.99 -12.55 1.85
CA VAL A 98 3.56 -13.92 1.53
C VAL A 98 4.76 -14.87 1.59
N LEU A 99 5.87 -14.49 0.95
CA LEU A 99 7.11 -15.28 1.00
C LEU A 99 7.65 -15.43 2.43
N MET A 100 7.51 -14.41 3.29
CA MET A 100 7.93 -14.46 4.69
C MET A 100 7.21 -15.55 5.50
N GLN A 101 6.01 -15.96 5.07
CA GLN A 101 5.27 -17.11 5.63
C GLN A 101 5.52 -18.43 4.88
N ASN A 102 6.50 -18.47 3.97
CA ASN A 102 6.78 -19.62 3.12
C ASN A 102 5.59 -20.02 2.22
N ALA A 103 4.66 -19.11 1.99
CA ALA A 103 3.57 -19.26 1.04
C ALA A 103 3.96 -18.69 -0.35
N ILE A 104 3.16 -18.97 -1.35
CA ILE A 104 3.43 -18.64 -2.75
C ILE A 104 2.59 -17.44 -3.19
N PRO A 105 3.21 -16.31 -3.57
CA PRO A 105 2.47 -15.22 -4.22
C PRO A 105 2.11 -15.59 -5.65
N VAL A 106 0.83 -15.58 -5.96
CA VAL A 106 0.28 -15.76 -7.31
C VAL A 106 -0.11 -14.39 -7.86
N PHE A 107 0.53 -13.97 -8.94
CA PHE A 107 0.24 -12.65 -9.51
C PHE A 107 -0.95 -12.71 -10.46
N ALA A 108 -1.95 -11.86 -10.18
CA ALA A 108 -3.06 -11.55 -11.08
C ALA A 108 -2.89 -10.13 -11.63
N ASP A 109 -3.31 -9.92 -12.89
CA ASP A 109 -3.18 -8.62 -13.54
C ASP A 109 -4.06 -7.56 -12.87
N ILE A 110 -3.77 -6.32 -13.16
CA ILE A 110 -4.52 -5.16 -12.71
C ILE A 110 -5.44 -4.67 -13.84
N GLU A 111 -6.47 -3.95 -13.49
CA GLU A 111 -7.25 -3.20 -14.47
C GLU A 111 -6.65 -1.80 -14.68
N ASP A 112 -6.85 -1.22 -15.88
CA ASP A 112 -6.16 -0.01 -16.28
C ASP A 112 -6.88 1.31 -15.92
N ARG A 113 -7.94 1.23 -15.13
CA ARG A 113 -8.75 2.40 -14.70
C ARG A 113 -8.39 2.86 -13.30
N THR A 114 -8.39 1.94 -12.34
CA THR A 114 -8.07 2.21 -10.92
C THR A 114 -6.72 1.64 -10.50
N PHE A 115 -6.10 0.82 -11.35
CA PHE A 115 -4.82 0.13 -11.13
C PHE A 115 -4.85 -0.90 -9.98
N GLY A 116 -6.04 -1.22 -9.49
CA GLY A 116 -6.26 -2.33 -8.56
C GLY A 116 -6.28 -3.68 -9.26
N LEU A 117 -6.30 -4.78 -8.48
CA LEU A 117 -6.46 -6.13 -9.04
C LEU A 117 -7.71 -6.22 -9.91
N ASP A 118 -7.57 -6.81 -11.11
CA ASP A 118 -8.70 -7.16 -11.96
C ASP A 118 -9.41 -8.41 -11.40
N PRO A 119 -10.69 -8.31 -10.98
CA PRO A 119 -11.44 -9.47 -10.50
C PRO A 119 -11.52 -10.64 -11.49
N ALA A 120 -11.51 -10.37 -12.80
CA ALA A 120 -11.51 -11.41 -13.82
C ALA A 120 -10.17 -12.16 -13.81
N SER A 121 -9.04 -11.44 -13.79
CA SER A 121 -7.72 -12.05 -13.67
C SER A 121 -7.55 -12.81 -12.36
N VAL A 122 -8.09 -12.29 -11.24
CA VAL A 122 -8.10 -13.00 -9.96
C VAL A 122 -8.86 -14.33 -10.07
N ALA A 123 -10.04 -14.32 -10.69
CA ALA A 123 -10.87 -15.52 -10.86
C ALA A 123 -10.15 -16.62 -11.66
N GLU A 124 -9.37 -16.25 -12.69
CA GLU A 124 -8.58 -17.17 -13.51
C GLU A 124 -7.39 -17.80 -12.75
N ARG A 125 -6.91 -17.12 -11.68
CA ARG A 125 -5.76 -17.57 -10.88
C ARG A 125 -6.13 -18.37 -9.65
N LEU A 126 -7.42 -18.47 -9.32
CA LEU A 126 -7.88 -19.24 -8.18
C LEU A 126 -7.59 -20.73 -8.33
N THR A 127 -7.05 -21.33 -7.29
CA THR A 127 -6.80 -22.77 -7.17
C THR A 127 -7.32 -23.29 -5.83
N GLU A 128 -7.28 -24.58 -5.64
CA GLU A 128 -7.58 -25.23 -4.35
C GLU A 128 -6.61 -24.85 -3.20
N ARG A 129 -5.46 -24.26 -3.54
CA ARG A 129 -4.43 -23.81 -2.59
C ARG A 129 -4.55 -22.32 -2.24
N THR A 130 -5.40 -21.59 -2.95
CA THR A 130 -5.60 -20.17 -2.69
C THR A 130 -6.27 -19.97 -1.35
N MET A 131 -5.61 -19.25 -0.44
CA MET A 131 -6.10 -18.96 0.90
C MET A 131 -6.53 -17.52 1.09
N ALA A 132 -5.98 -16.61 0.27
CA ALA A 132 -6.32 -15.19 0.36
C ALA A 132 -6.18 -14.46 -0.99
N ILE A 133 -6.92 -13.35 -1.10
CA ILE A 133 -6.67 -12.27 -2.05
C ILE A 133 -6.08 -11.11 -1.27
N LEU A 134 -4.87 -10.68 -1.61
CA LEU A 134 -4.20 -9.52 -1.04
C LEU A 134 -4.20 -8.41 -2.10
N THR A 135 -5.23 -7.57 -2.06
CA THR A 135 -5.36 -6.44 -2.98
C THR A 135 -4.67 -5.19 -2.46
N VAL A 136 -4.29 -4.29 -3.37
CA VAL A 136 -3.71 -2.99 -3.02
C VAL A 136 -4.62 -1.89 -3.52
N ASN A 137 -5.04 -0.98 -2.64
CA ASN A 137 -5.72 0.25 -2.99
C ASN A 137 -4.68 1.25 -3.49
N LEU A 138 -4.30 1.11 -4.79
CA LEU A 138 -3.10 1.73 -5.34
C LEU A 138 -3.31 3.22 -5.65
N PHE A 139 -2.25 4.02 -5.51
CA PHE A 139 -2.18 5.46 -5.79
C PHE A 139 -3.16 6.35 -5.00
N GLY A 140 -4.02 5.76 -4.19
CA GLY A 140 -5.04 6.51 -3.44
C GLY A 140 -6.48 6.18 -3.83
N HIS A 141 -6.70 5.26 -4.77
CA HIS A 141 -8.02 4.79 -5.19
C HIS A 141 -8.29 3.37 -4.68
N PRO A 142 -9.49 3.07 -4.16
CA PRO A 142 -9.88 1.71 -3.78
C PRO A 142 -9.88 0.77 -5.00
N SER A 143 -9.46 -0.48 -4.80
CA SER A 143 -9.67 -1.55 -5.78
C SER A 143 -11.16 -1.83 -5.98
N ARG A 144 -11.54 -2.74 -6.89
CA ARG A 144 -12.93 -3.21 -7.08
C ARG A 144 -13.34 -4.14 -5.93
N LEU A 145 -13.40 -3.58 -4.72
CA LEU A 145 -13.46 -4.31 -3.45
C LEU A 145 -14.69 -5.22 -3.32
N GLU A 146 -15.86 -4.77 -3.79
CA GLU A 146 -17.08 -5.59 -3.73
C GLU A 146 -16.97 -6.87 -4.58
N GLU A 147 -16.38 -6.77 -5.76
CA GLU A 147 -16.19 -7.92 -6.66
C GLU A 147 -15.14 -8.88 -6.13
N LEU A 148 -14.02 -8.33 -5.62
CA LEU A 148 -12.98 -9.13 -4.97
C LEU A 148 -13.50 -9.82 -3.70
N LYS A 149 -14.33 -9.12 -2.90
CA LYS A 149 -14.98 -9.70 -1.72
C LYS A 149 -15.94 -10.82 -2.08
N LYS A 150 -16.77 -10.64 -3.12
CA LYS A 150 -17.66 -11.70 -3.63
C LYS A 150 -16.89 -12.94 -4.08
N LEU A 151 -15.74 -12.76 -4.74
CA LEU A 151 -14.86 -13.88 -5.09
C LEU A 151 -14.30 -14.56 -3.85
N ALA A 152 -13.79 -13.81 -2.89
CA ALA A 152 -13.27 -14.34 -1.66
C ALA A 152 -14.33 -15.15 -0.88
N ASP A 153 -15.52 -14.59 -0.72
CA ASP A 153 -16.64 -15.26 -0.03
C ASP A 153 -17.08 -16.55 -0.74
N LYS A 154 -17.20 -16.50 -2.06
CA LYS A 154 -17.57 -17.67 -2.88
C LYS A 154 -16.61 -18.84 -2.71
N HIS A 155 -15.33 -18.55 -2.55
CA HIS A 155 -14.29 -19.57 -2.42
C HIS A 155 -13.86 -19.82 -0.98
N ASN A 156 -14.53 -19.17 0.00
CA ASN A 156 -14.24 -19.27 1.43
C ASN A 156 -12.77 -18.94 1.75
N ILE A 157 -12.24 -17.90 1.11
CA ILE A 157 -10.88 -17.37 1.31
C ILE A 157 -10.95 -15.93 1.86
N ILE A 158 -9.84 -15.43 2.38
CA ILE A 158 -9.76 -14.13 3.04
C ILE A 158 -9.44 -13.03 2.03
N LEU A 159 -10.13 -11.88 2.10
CA LEU A 159 -9.73 -10.65 1.44
C LEU A 159 -8.93 -9.79 2.41
N ILE A 160 -7.69 -9.44 2.03
CA ILE A 160 -6.81 -8.51 2.77
C ILE A 160 -6.60 -7.29 1.89
N GLU A 161 -6.76 -6.10 2.47
CA GLU A 161 -6.56 -4.82 1.78
C GLU A 161 -5.25 -4.18 2.22
N ASP A 162 -4.27 -4.08 1.35
CA ASP A 162 -3.15 -3.16 1.54
C ASP A 162 -3.62 -1.74 1.22
N ASN A 163 -4.04 -1.03 2.26
CA ASN A 163 -4.56 0.34 2.19
C ASN A 163 -3.48 1.40 2.46
N SER A 164 -2.20 1.03 2.37
CA SER A 164 -1.05 1.89 2.69
C SER A 164 -0.94 3.15 1.84
N GLN A 165 -1.64 3.24 0.73
CA GLN A 165 -1.68 4.40 -0.17
C GLN A 165 -3.03 5.11 -0.19
N SER A 166 -4.06 4.55 0.45
CA SER A 166 -5.43 5.05 0.36
C SER A 166 -6.11 5.33 1.71
N PRO A 167 -5.38 5.79 2.76
CA PRO A 167 -6.02 6.07 4.04
C PRO A 167 -7.05 7.21 3.86
N GLY A 168 -8.30 6.95 4.27
CA GLY A 168 -9.41 7.90 4.14
C GLY A 168 -10.14 7.87 2.80
N ALA A 169 -9.72 7.05 1.82
CA ALA A 169 -10.48 6.84 0.60
C ALA A 169 -11.79 6.10 0.89
N LEU A 170 -12.84 6.45 0.17
CA LEU A 170 -14.17 5.83 0.30
C LEU A 170 -14.46 4.90 -0.88
N TYR A 171 -15.10 3.79 -0.56
CA TYR A 171 -15.68 2.84 -1.50
C TYR A 171 -17.16 2.64 -1.14
N HIS A 172 -18.07 3.19 -1.97
CA HIS A 172 -19.53 3.15 -1.74
C HIS A 172 -19.94 3.60 -0.33
N GLY A 173 -19.25 4.61 0.21
CA GLY A 173 -19.53 5.19 1.53
C GLY A 173 -18.82 4.50 2.70
N ALA A 174 -18.18 3.35 2.51
CA ALA A 174 -17.30 2.72 3.49
C ALA A 174 -15.83 3.14 3.29
N LEU A 175 -15.05 3.23 4.34
CA LEU A 175 -13.62 3.50 4.24
C LEU A 175 -12.90 2.29 3.64
N ALA A 176 -12.05 2.52 2.64
CA ALA A 176 -11.13 1.50 2.12
C ALA A 176 -10.23 0.97 3.24
N GLY A 177 -9.95 -0.33 3.21
CA GLY A 177 -9.29 -1.04 4.31
C GLY A 177 -10.28 -1.64 5.33
N THR A 178 -11.62 -1.46 5.14
CA THR A 178 -12.64 -2.00 6.06
C THR A 178 -13.61 -2.99 5.40
N ILE A 179 -13.45 -3.25 4.12
CA ILE A 179 -14.30 -4.15 3.33
C ILE A 179 -13.81 -5.60 3.42
N GLY A 180 -12.50 -5.81 3.37
CA GLY A 180 -11.88 -7.08 3.64
C GLY A 180 -11.86 -7.45 5.13
N GLU A 181 -11.37 -8.63 5.46
CA GLU A 181 -11.23 -9.10 6.84
C GLU A 181 -10.16 -8.33 7.61
N MET A 182 -9.13 -7.86 6.91
CA MET A 182 -8.04 -7.05 7.47
C MET A 182 -7.65 -5.95 6.50
N GLY A 183 -7.39 -4.74 7.03
CA GLY A 183 -6.87 -3.61 6.29
C GLY A 183 -5.54 -3.13 6.86
N ILE A 184 -4.54 -2.99 6.00
CA ILE A 184 -3.20 -2.55 6.38
C ILE A 184 -3.07 -1.06 6.16
N GLN A 185 -2.52 -0.34 7.15
CA GLN A 185 -2.22 1.07 7.09
C GLN A 185 -0.72 1.30 7.26
N SER A 186 -0.15 2.24 6.52
CA SER A 186 1.28 2.58 6.61
C SER A 186 1.47 3.96 7.22
N LEU A 187 2.42 4.07 8.12
CA LEU A 187 2.87 5.32 8.73
C LEU A 187 4.34 5.62 8.38
N ASN A 188 4.84 5.08 7.26
CA ASN A 188 6.17 5.39 6.77
C ASN A 188 6.29 6.88 6.37
N TYR A 189 7.49 7.46 6.45
CA TYR A 189 7.76 8.90 6.30
C TYR A 189 7.21 9.57 5.04
N HIS A 190 7.01 8.83 3.94
CA HIS A 190 6.49 9.38 2.68
C HIS A 190 4.97 9.18 2.51
N LYS A 191 4.26 8.65 3.51
CA LYS A 191 2.80 8.46 3.46
C LYS A 191 2.05 9.75 3.78
N THR A 192 0.74 9.74 3.52
CA THR A 192 -0.13 10.90 3.76
C THR A 192 -0.08 11.38 5.21
N ILE A 193 0.02 10.45 6.15
CA ILE A 193 0.36 10.69 7.56
C ILE A 193 1.50 9.76 7.95
N GLN A 194 2.34 10.15 8.90
CA GLN A 194 3.57 9.43 9.19
C GLN A 194 3.98 9.44 10.65
N THR A 195 4.81 8.46 11.03
CA THR A 195 5.52 8.41 12.31
C THR A 195 7.03 8.15 12.13
N GLY A 196 7.57 8.48 10.93
CA GLY A 196 8.87 8.06 10.45
C GLY A 196 8.79 6.64 9.91
N GLU A 197 8.61 5.67 10.78
CA GLU A 197 8.29 4.28 10.48
C GLU A 197 7.10 3.83 11.33
N GLY A 198 6.25 2.96 10.79
CA GLY A 198 5.09 2.41 11.48
C GLY A 198 4.06 1.80 10.54
N GLY A 199 3.16 1.03 11.12
CA GLY A 199 2.02 0.46 10.42
C GLY A 199 0.97 -0.05 11.39
N LEU A 200 -0.20 -0.39 10.85
CA LEU A 200 -1.30 -0.98 11.61
C LEU A 200 -2.05 -2.00 10.75
N VAL A 201 -2.71 -2.93 11.43
CA VAL A 201 -3.78 -3.75 10.87
C VAL A 201 -5.07 -3.36 11.58
N ILE A 202 -6.10 -3.08 10.79
CA ILE A 202 -7.46 -2.84 11.29
C ILE A 202 -8.36 -4.03 10.93
N THR A 203 -9.29 -4.39 11.83
CA THR A 203 -10.19 -5.53 11.61
C THR A 203 -11.42 -5.47 12.52
N ASN A 204 -12.48 -6.19 12.15
CA ASN A 204 -13.64 -6.42 13.01
C ASN A 204 -13.63 -7.80 13.69
N ASN A 205 -12.60 -8.61 13.45
CA ASN A 205 -12.50 -9.98 13.92
C ASN A 205 -11.56 -10.09 15.13
N SER A 206 -12.12 -10.42 16.31
CA SER A 206 -11.37 -10.52 17.55
C SER A 206 -10.33 -11.66 17.55
N LYS A 207 -10.59 -12.78 16.86
CA LYS A 207 -9.64 -13.89 16.74
C LYS A 207 -8.41 -13.49 15.92
N LEU A 208 -8.61 -12.76 14.82
CA LEU A 208 -7.51 -12.20 14.03
C LEU A 208 -6.70 -11.20 14.87
N THR A 209 -7.40 -10.33 15.64
CA THR A 209 -6.74 -9.36 16.53
C THR A 209 -5.80 -10.01 17.53
N GLU A 210 -6.27 -11.05 18.18
CA GLU A 210 -5.49 -11.81 19.17
C GLU A 210 -4.22 -12.41 18.53
N HIS A 211 -4.37 -13.04 17.36
CA HIS A 211 -3.24 -13.59 16.63
C HIS A 211 -2.24 -12.51 16.20
N LEU A 212 -2.73 -11.36 15.71
CA LEU A 212 -1.90 -10.20 15.37
C LEU A 212 -1.09 -9.68 16.57
N GLN A 213 -1.70 -9.59 17.75
CA GLN A 213 -1.04 -9.19 18.98
C GLN A 213 0.03 -10.18 19.41
N LEU A 214 -0.22 -11.48 19.27
CA LEU A 214 0.74 -12.54 19.55
C LEU A 214 1.95 -12.47 18.60
N VAL A 215 1.71 -12.38 17.29
CA VAL A 215 2.78 -12.24 16.28
C VAL A 215 3.64 -10.99 16.53
N ARG A 216 3.01 -9.86 16.89
CA ARG A 216 3.69 -8.61 17.16
C ARG A 216 4.70 -8.70 18.32
N ASN A 217 4.41 -9.48 19.34
CA ASN A 217 5.11 -9.42 20.62
C ASN A 217 5.52 -10.80 21.16
N HIS A 218 6.24 -11.60 20.35
CA HIS A 218 6.81 -12.88 20.78
C HIS A 218 5.78 -13.83 21.40
N GLY A 219 4.65 -14.08 20.70
CA GLY A 219 3.51 -14.84 21.21
C GLY A 219 3.85 -16.21 21.79
N GLU A 220 4.87 -16.88 21.28
CA GLU A 220 5.34 -18.18 21.78
C GLU A 220 5.72 -18.18 23.27
N VAL A 221 6.13 -17.04 23.84
CA VAL A 221 6.48 -16.95 25.28
C VAL A 221 5.29 -16.79 26.20
N VAL A 222 4.11 -16.44 25.67
CA VAL A 222 2.89 -16.24 26.48
C VAL A 222 1.82 -17.30 26.24
N ILE A 223 1.87 -18.06 25.16
CA ILE A 223 0.89 -19.10 24.80
C ILE A 223 0.68 -20.10 25.95
N GLY A 224 1.73 -20.50 26.64
CA GLY A 224 1.63 -21.39 27.80
C GLY A 224 1.07 -20.74 29.08
N GLN A 225 0.82 -19.44 29.07
CA GLN A 225 0.30 -18.65 30.20
C GLN A 225 -1.18 -18.26 30.05
N ILE A 226 -1.75 -18.52 28.88
CA ILE A 226 -3.13 -18.17 28.54
C ILE A 226 -3.82 -19.40 27.95
N GLU A 227 -5.10 -19.58 28.30
CA GLU A 227 -5.93 -20.63 27.72
C GLU A 227 -6.45 -20.17 26.36
N HIS A 228 -6.08 -20.94 25.31
CA HIS A 228 -6.57 -20.73 23.95
C HIS A 228 -7.04 -22.06 23.36
N ASP A 229 -8.28 -22.10 22.91
CA ASP A 229 -8.86 -23.33 22.36
C ASP A 229 -8.24 -23.73 21.00
N ASP A 230 -7.81 -22.74 20.20
CA ASP A 230 -7.40 -22.94 18.80
C ASP A 230 -5.93 -22.59 18.53
N ILE A 231 -5.17 -22.13 19.52
CA ILE A 231 -3.79 -21.68 19.36
C ILE A 231 -2.85 -22.60 20.12
N VAL A 232 -2.14 -23.45 19.40
CA VAL A 232 -1.16 -24.38 19.98
C VAL A 232 0.20 -23.71 20.12
N ASN A 233 0.60 -22.94 19.12
CA ASN A 233 1.85 -22.21 19.09
C ASN A 233 1.78 -21.07 18.06
N VAL A 234 2.43 -19.95 18.34
CA VAL A 234 2.55 -18.82 17.42
C VAL A 234 4.00 -18.38 17.37
N LEU A 235 4.59 -18.48 16.18
CA LEU A 235 5.88 -17.85 15.94
C LEU A 235 5.71 -16.33 15.97
N GLY A 236 6.20 -15.72 17.04
CA GLY A 236 6.10 -14.28 17.25
C GLY A 236 7.41 -13.57 16.92
N TRP A 237 7.29 -12.25 16.71
CA TRP A 237 8.38 -11.38 16.33
C TRP A 237 8.46 -10.17 17.24
N ASN A 238 9.52 -9.38 17.13
CA ASN A 238 9.58 -8.05 17.71
C ASN A 238 9.13 -7.01 16.65
N TYR A 239 7.82 -6.84 16.49
CA TYR A 239 7.22 -5.89 15.57
C TYR A 239 6.55 -4.72 16.29
N ARG A 240 6.95 -4.46 17.52
CA ARG A 240 6.36 -3.46 18.40
C ARG A 240 6.62 -2.04 17.91
N LEU A 241 5.59 -1.20 17.92
CA LEU A 241 5.70 0.24 17.73
C LEU A 241 6.13 0.89 19.05
N THR A 242 6.98 1.91 19.01
CA THR A 242 7.40 2.64 20.21
C THR A 242 6.36 3.67 20.62
N GLU A 243 6.37 4.09 21.91
CA GLU A 243 5.50 5.16 22.43
C GLU A 243 5.76 6.51 21.72
N ILE A 244 7.02 6.80 21.35
CA ILE A 244 7.38 8.01 20.59
C ILE A 244 6.70 8.02 19.20
N GLN A 245 6.76 6.92 18.47
CA GLN A 245 6.11 6.82 17.17
C GLN A 245 4.59 6.93 17.30
N ALA A 246 4.01 6.26 18.31
CA ALA A 246 2.59 6.34 18.57
C ALA A 246 2.15 7.76 18.93
N ALA A 247 2.94 8.47 19.75
CA ALA A 247 2.72 9.86 20.10
C ALA A 247 2.68 10.80 18.89
N ILE A 248 3.56 10.57 17.89
CA ILE A 248 3.52 11.30 16.62
C ILE A 248 2.25 10.93 15.82
N GLY A 249 1.87 9.66 15.80
CA GLY A 249 0.74 9.16 15.02
C GLY A 249 -0.62 9.73 15.44
N ILE A 250 -0.79 10.04 16.74
CA ILE A 250 -2.04 10.56 17.30
C ILE A 250 -2.46 11.90 16.66
N PRO A 251 -1.65 12.97 16.65
CA PRO A 251 -1.99 14.21 15.96
C PRO A 251 -1.94 14.06 14.42
N GLN A 252 -1.09 13.20 13.87
CA GLN A 252 -1.06 12.95 12.43
C GLN A 252 -2.39 12.40 11.91
N LEU A 253 -3.01 11.46 12.62
CA LEU A 253 -4.32 10.93 12.24
C LEU A 253 -5.40 12.04 12.21
N LYS A 254 -5.34 13.01 13.14
CA LYS A 254 -6.27 14.16 13.15
C LYS A 254 -6.11 15.09 11.94
N LYS A 255 -4.95 15.06 11.27
CA LYS A 255 -4.64 15.88 10.08
C LYS A 255 -4.94 15.15 8.77
N LEU A 256 -5.31 13.86 8.80
CA LEU A 256 -5.47 13.03 7.61
C LEU A 256 -6.48 13.62 6.61
N ASP A 257 -7.65 14.01 7.08
CA ASP A 257 -8.71 14.58 6.21
C ASP A 257 -8.28 15.91 5.57
N TYR A 258 -7.54 16.73 6.31
CA TYR A 258 -6.95 17.96 5.77
C TYR A 258 -5.96 17.64 4.64
N PHE A 259 -5.01 16.73 4.85
CA PHE A 259 -4.05 16.36 3.80
C PHE A 259 -4.75 15.76 2.58
N ASN A 260 -5.75 14.91 2.79
CA ASN A 260 -6.55 14.37 1.70
C ASN A 260 -7.30 15.47 0.93
N SER A 261 -7.88 16.45 1.63
CA SER A 261 -8.57 17.56 0.97
C SER A 261 -7.64 18.39 0.09
N VAL A 262 -6.42 18.67 0.54
CA VAL A 262 -5.39 19.35 -0.26
C VAL A 262 -5.05 18.54 -1.52
N ARG A 263 -4.82 17.22 -1.34
CA ARG A 263 -4.49 16.32 -2.47
C ARG A 263 -5.60 16.29 -3.51
N VAL A 264 -6.84 16.16 -3.07
CA VAL A 264 -8.01 16.12 -3.97
C VAL A 264 -8.16 17.44 -4.70
N GLY A 265 -8.09 18.57 -4.00
CA GLY A 265 -8.21 19.90 -4.65
C GLY A 265 -7.17 20.11 -5.74
N LEU A 266 -5.89 19.85 -5.46
CA LEU A 266 -4.82 19.99 -6.45
C LEU A 266 -4.96 18.98 -7.61
N ALA A 267 -5.41 17.77 -7.33
CA ALA A 267 -5.64 16.76 -8.36
C ALA A 267 -6.82 17.12 -9.28
N ASP A 268 -7.87 17.73 -8.74
CA ASP A 268 -9.00 18.20 -9.53
C ASP A 268 -8.57 19.32 -10.48
N SER A 269 -7.81 20.31 -9.99
CA SER A 269 -7.24 21.39 -10.81
C SER A 269 -6.31 20.84 -11.90
N LEU A 270 -5.42 19.92 -11.54
CA LEU A 270 -4.51 19.28 -12.50
C LEU A 270 -5.28 18.48 -13.56
N THR A 271 -6.28 17.71 -13.14
CA THR A 271 -7.12 16.91 -14.03
C THR A 271 -7.84 17.80 -15.04
N GLU A 272 -8.45 18.90 -14.57
CA GLU A 272 -9.16 19.84 -15.46
C GLU A 272 -8.22 20.46 -16.49
N GLY A 273 -7.04 20.90 -16.04
CA GLY A 273 -6.03 21.49 -16.92
C GLY A 273 -5.46 20.50 -17.95
N LEU A 274 -5.36 19.22 -17.61
CA LEU A 274 -4.82 18.19 -18.51
C LEU A 274 -5.82 17.70 -19.57
N LYS A 275 -7.13 17.89 -19.41
CA LYS A 275 -8.15 17.45 -20.38
C LYS A 275 -7.97 17.99 -21.80
N GLN A 276 -7.30 19.13 -21.95
CA GLN A 276 -7.02 19.73 -23.26
C GLN A 276 -5.98 18.99 -24.09
N PHE A 277 -5.23 18.04 -23.47
CA PHE A 277 -4.15 17.31 -24.13
C PHE A 277 -4.59 15.86 -24.41
N ASP A 278 -4.85 15.55 -25.67
CA ASP A 278 -5.37 14.24 -26.10
C ASP A 278 -4.37 13.08 -25.95
N PHE A 279 -3.07 13.40 -25.82
CA PHE A 279 -2.00 12.44 -25.55
C PHE A 279 -1.88 12.06 -24.06
N ILE A 280 -2.75 12.57 -23.20
CA ILE A 280 -2.80 12.29 -21.76
C ILE A 280 -4.18 11.74 -21.40
N THR A 281 -4.21 10.63 -20.69
CA THR A 281 -5.39 10.16 -19.96
C THR A 281 -5.16 10.37 -18.46
N THR A 282 -6.02 11.18 -17.84
CA THR A 282 -6.00 11.47 -16.40
C THR A 282 -6.56 10.32 -15.57
N PRO A 283 -6.28 10.26 -14.25
CA PRO A 283 -6.88 9.28 -13.36
C PRO A 283 -8.39 9.30 -13.40
N ILE A 284 -9.01 8.14 -13.24
CA ILE A 284 -10.46 8.00 -13.17
C ILE A 284 -10.85 7.76 -11.71
N VAL A 285 -11.90 8.42 -11.26
CA VAL A 285 -12.54 8.13 -9.99
C VAL A 285 -13.82 7.36 -10.28
N GLU A 286 -13.90 6.10 -9.83
CA GLU A 286 -15.07 5.27 -10.05
C GLU A 286 -16.27 5.79 -9.26
N LYS A 287 -17.47 5.57 -9.81
CA LYS A 287 -18.71 6.03 -9.19
C LYS A 287 -18.87 5.44 -7.78
N GLY A 288 -19.11 6.31 -6.81
CA GLY A 288 -19.23 5.93 -5.41
C GLY A 288 -17.90 5.78 -4.67
N CYS A 289 -16.76 6.02 -5.36
CA CYS A 289 -15.44 6.03 -4.76
C CYS A 289 -14.90 7.44 -4.57
N THR A 290 -13.87 7.57 -3.74
CA THR A 290 -13.01 8.76 -3.69
C THR A 290 -11.56 8.35 -3.94
N HIS A 291 -10.79 9.24 -4.56
CA HIS A 291 -9.36 9.08 -4.78
C HIS A 291 -8.61 10.08 -3.90
N VAL A 292 -7.71 9.63 -3.03
CA VAL A 292 -6.94 10.51 -2.14
C VAL A 292 -5.55 10.87 -2.69
N TYR A 293 -5.27 10.47 -3.90
CA TYR A 293 -4.10 10.85 -4.70
C TYR A 293 -2.76 10.79 -3.94
N TYR A 294 -2.47 9.63 -3.35
CA TYR A 294 -1.11 9.37 -2.82
C TYR A 294 -0.04 9.65 -3.87
N LEU A 295 -0.29 9.21 -5.11
CA LEU A 295 0.38 9.63 -6.34
C LEU A 295 -0.69 10.00 -7.37
N TYR A 296 -0.35 10.86 -8.32
CA TYR A 296 -1.18 11.19 -9.47
C TYR A 296 -0.68 10.41 -10.68
N PRO A 297 -1.36 9.32 -11.09
CA PRO A 297 -0.99 8.52 -12.25
C PRO A 297 -1.51 9.16 -13.54
N ILE A 298 -0.69 9.14 -14.58
CA ILE A 298 -1.01 9.63 -15.92
C ILE A 298 -0.74 8.49 -16.90
N ARG A 299 -1.68 8.23 -17.83
CA ARG A 299 -1.41 7.38 -18.97
C ARG A 299 -1.05 8.25 -20.16
N TYR A 300 0.14 8.05 -20.69
CA TYR A 300 0.71 8.78 -21.81
C TYR A 300 0.52 8.00 -23.11
N HIS A 301 0.15 8.71 -24.18
CA HIS A 301 -0.09 8.14 -25.51
C HIS A 301 0.95 8.66 -26.51
N GLU A 302 2.05 7.93 -26.63
CA GLU A 302 3.18 8.28 -27.50
C GLU A 302 2.76 8.49 -28.95
N GLU A 303 1.86 7.65 -29.46
CA GLU A 303 1.35 7.69 -30.82
C GLU A 303 0.56 8.99 -31.13
N ARG A 304 0.08 9.70 -30.12
CA ARG A 304 -0.68 10.95 -30.31
C ARG A 304 0.22 12.18 -30.29
N LEU A 305 1.21 12.22 -29.42
CA LEU A 305 2.16 13.33 -29.35
C LEU A 305 3.31 13.14 -30.35
N GLY A 306 3.69 11.90 -30.65
CA GLY A 306 4.74 11.55 -31.60
C GLY A 306 6.16 11.73 -31.08
N VAL A 307 6.36 11.60 -29.76
CA VAL A 307 7.64 11.45 -29.05
C VAL A 307 7.52 10.43 -27.96
N SER A 308 8.61 9.73 -27.66
CA SER A 308 8.62 8.70 -26.63
C SER A 308 8.27 9.23 -25.25
N ARG A 309 7.67 8.38 -24.40
CA ARG A 309 7.40 8.69 -23.00
C ARG A 309 8.66 9.14 -22.27
N SER A 310 9.78 8.46 -22.51
CA SER A 310 11.07 8.80 -21.91
C SER A 310 11.53 10.20 -22.25
N LEU A 311 11.38 10.62 -23.51
CA LEU A 311 11.76 11.96 -23.93
C LEU A 311 10.81 13.02 -23.33
N PHE A 312 9.50 12.75 -23.32
CA PHE A 312 8.52 13.62 -22.67
C PHE A 312 8.85 13.84 -21.19
N VAL A 313 9.12 12.76 -20.44
CA VAL A 313 9.49 12.85 -19.02
C VAL A 313 10.80 13.60 -18.81
N LYS A 314 11.81 13.39 -19.67
CA LYS A 314 13.07 14.17 -19.64
C LYS A 314 12.81 15.66 -19.88
N ALA A 315 11.96 16.01 -20.83
CA ALA A 315 11.60 17.40 -21.12
C ALA A 315 10.87 18.03 -19.92
N MET A 316 9.89 17.35 -19.32
CA MET A 316 9.19 17.83 -18.12
C MET A 316 10.16 18.06 -16.96
N ARG A 317 11.11 17.15 -16.74
CA ARG A 317 12.16 17.32 -15.70
C ARG A 317 13.07 18.49 -15.99
N ALA A 318 13.39 18.76 -17.26
CA ALA A 318 14.18 19.93 -17.67
C ALA A 318 13.45 21.24 -17.41
N GLU A 319 12.10 21.24 -17.43
CA GLU A 319 11.26 22.38 -17.01
C GLU A 319 11.13 22.46 -15.47
N GLY A 320 11.78 21.59 -14.69
CA GLY A 320 11.76 21.61 -13.22
C GLY A 320 10.62 20.78 -12.59
N ILE A 321 9.85 20.04 -13.37
CA ILE A 321 8.70 19.28 -12.89
C ILE A 321 9.11 17.93 -12.29
N SER A 322 8.64 17.62 -11.07
CA SER A 322 8.81 16.31 -10.44
C SER A 322 7.85 15.29 -11.06
N ILE A 323 8.39 14.44 -11.90
CA ILE A 323 7.63 13.43 -12.64
C ILE A 323 8.49 12.20 -12.87
N ASN A 324 7.91 11.01 -12.83
CA ASN A 324 8.61 9.77 -13.02
C ASN A 324 8.01 8.93 -14.15
N GLU A 325 8.89 8.29 -14.90
CA GLU A 325 8.56 7.30 -15.90
C GLU A 325 8.20 6.00 -15.18
N SER A 326 6.93 5.62 -15.27
CA SER A 326 6.34 4.47 -14.60
C SER A 326 6.35 4.53 -13.04
N TYR A 327 5.84 3.50 -12.41
CA TYR A 327 5.84 3.31 -10.94
C TYR A 327 6.89 2.28 -10.54
N VAL A 328 6.58 0.99 -10.70
CA VAL A 328 7.48 -0.12 -10.40
C VAL A 328 7.49 -1.10 -11.57
N LYS A 329 8.61 -1.80 -11.76
CA LYS A 329 8.69 -2.95 -12.67
C LYS A 329 7.70 -4.02 -12.19
N PRO A 330 7.03 -4.77 -13.10
CA PRO A 330 6.21 -5.90 -12.70
C PRO A 330 6.98 -6.84 -11.78
N LEU A 331 6.54 -6.99 -10.53
CA LEU A 331 7.32 -7.61 -9.45
C LEU A 331 7.74 -9.05 -9.75
N TYR A 332 6.92 -9.80 -10.49
CA TYR A 332 7.29 -11.18 -10.87
C TYR A 332 8.50 -11.25 -11.82
N LEU A 333 8.91 -10.13 -12.43
CA LEU A 333 10.14 -10.04 -13.23
C LEU A 333 11.39 -9.73 -12.38
N ASP A 334 11.24 -9.56 -11.08
CA ASP A 334 12.38 -9.36 -10.19
C ASP A 334 13.16 -10.67 -9.96
N PRO A 335 14.49 -10.58 -9.70
CA PRO A 335 15.35 -11.76 -9.56
C PRO A 335 14.85 -12.79 -8.55
N ILE A 336 14.22 -12.36 -7.45
CA ILE A 336 13.71 -13.24 -6.40
C ILE A 336 12.66 -14.23 -6.94
N TYR A 337 11.83 -13.82 -7.89
CA TYR A 337 10.81 -14.64 -8.55
C TYR A 337 11.37 -15.41 -9.74
N GLN A 338 12.21 -14.75 -10.53
CA GLN A 338 12.82 -15.35 -11.73
C GLN A 338 13.76 -16.50 -11.37
N GLN A 339 14.56 -16.35 -10.32
CA GLN A 339 15.48 -17.37 -9.85
C GLN A 339 14.85 -18.32 -8.84
N LYS A 340 13.66 -17.97 -8.29
CA LYS A 340 12.95 -18.76 -7.29
C LYS A 340 13.81 -19.07 -6.05
N ILE A 341 14.60 -18.08 -5.60
CA ILE A 341 15.50 -18.19 -4.45
C ILE A 341 15.13 -17.12 -3.42
N VAL A 342 14.51 -17.52 -2.31
CA VAL A 342 14.11 -16.66 -1.21
C VAL A 342 14.97 -16.93 0.02
N TYR A 343 15.08 -18.20 0.43
CA TYR A 343 15.80 -18.62 1.61
C TYR A 343 16.97 -19.52 1.23
N GLY A 344 18.19 -19.01 1.37
CA GLY A 344 19.38 -19.73 0.96
C GLY A 344 19.38 -20.03 -0.54
N ASN A 345 19.83 -21.23 -0.91
CA ASN A 345 20.01 -21.63 -2.32
C ASN A 345 19.22 -22.89 -2.71
N LYS A 346 18.22 -23.29 -1.91
CA LYS A 346 17.46 -24.53 -2.15
C LYS A 346 16.08 -24.29 -2.77
N GLY A 347 15.75 -23.05 -3.17
CA GLY A 347 14.54 -22.72 -3.90
C GLY A 347 13.25 -22.67 -3.05
N CYS A 348 13.31 -22.74 -1.71
CA CYS A 348 12.13 -22.56 -0.87
C CYS A 348 11.62 -21.10 -0.97
N PRO A 349 10.26 -20.90 -0.94
CA PRO A 349 9.19 -21.90 -0.84
C PRO A 349 8.81 -22.57 -2.17
N PHE A 350 9.30 -22.10 -3.31
CA PHE A 350 8.85 -22.48 -4.67
C PHE A 350 9.09 -23.96 -5.01
N SER A 351 10.22 -24.53 -4.57
CA SER A 351 10.57 -25.94 -4.79
C SER A 351 10.30 -26.84 -3.59
N CYS A 352 9.57 -26.31 -2.59
CA CYS A 352 9.24 -27.08 -1.40
C CYS A 352 8.24 -28.20 -1.72
N SER A 353 8.42 -29.39 -1.14
CA SER A 353 7.52 -30.52 -1.33
C SER A 353 6.07 -30.25 -0.91
N PHE A 354 5.85 -29.34 0.04
CA PHE A 354 4.51 -28.90 0.42
C PHE A 354 3.77 -28.19 -0.71
N TYR A 355 4.49 -27.40 -1.52
CA TYR A 355 3.87 -26.77 -2.69
C TYR A 355 3.67 -27.77 -3.84
N GLY A 356 4.71 -28.47 -4.22
CA GLY A 356 4.64 -29.60 -5.16
C GLY A 356 4.16 -29.25 -6.58
N LYS A 357 4.14 -27.94 -6.94
CA LYS A 357 3.77 -27.43 -8.27
C LYS A 357 4.91 -26.58 -8.82
N ASP A 358 4.97 -26.41 -10.14
CA ASP A 358 5.83 -25.42 -10.79
C ASP A 358 5.00 -24.16 -11.04
N ILE A 359 5.37 -23.06 -10.40
CA ILE A 359 4.80 -21.74 -10.69
C ILE A 359 5.73 -21.00 -11.66
N ARG A 360 5.17 -20.36 -12.68
CA ARG A 360 5.92 -19.60 -13.66
C ARG A 360 5.64 -18.12 -13.55
N TYR A 361 6.70 -17.35 -13.62
CA TYR A 361 6.70 -15.88 -13.54
C TYR A 361 7.32 -15.31 -14.83
N GLU A 362 6.68 -15.61 -15.96
CA GLU A 362 7.20 -15.24 -17.29
C GLU A 362 6.67 -13.87 -17.73
N GLU A 363 7.41 -13.19 -18.59
CA GLU A 363 6.91 -12.01 -19.29
C GLU A 363 5.65 -12.38 -20.09
N GLY A 364 4.66 -11.49 -20.12
CA GLY A 364 3.32 -11.78 -20.65
C GLY A 364 2.32 -12.30 -19.60
N LEU A 365 2.74 -12.54 -18.35
CA LEU A 365 1.87 -13.01 -17.27
C LEU A 365 0.75 -12.02 -16.95
N CYS A 366 1.07 -10.72 -16.94
CA CYS A 366 0.17 -9.63 -16.61
C CYS A 366 0.29 -8.50 -17.65
N PRO A 367 -0.36 -8.67 -18.82
CA PRO A 367 -0.16 -7.78 -19.97
C PRO A 367 -0.58 -6.33 -19.72
N THR A 368 -1.60 -6.06 -18.89
CA THR A 368 -1.98 -4.69 -18.53
C THR A 368 -0.89 -4.02 -17.70
N THR A 369 -0.37 -4.72 -16.70
CA THR A 369 0.74 -4.22 -15.87
C THR A 369 1.99 -3.94 -16.73
N GLU A 370 2.35 -4.85 -17.63
CA GLU A 370 3.51 -4.69 -18.50
C GLU A 370 3.34 -3.53 -19.47
N ARG A 371 2.16 -3.39 -20.09
CA ARG A 371 1.84 -2.25 -20.98
C ARG A 371 1.96 -0.92 -20.24
N LEU A 372 1.38 -0.81 -19.04
CA LEU A 372 1.48 0.39 -18.21
C LEU A 372 2.94 0.69 -17.85
N TYR A 373 3.69 -0.31 -17.42
CA TYR A 373 5.09 -0.14 -17.03
C TYR A 373 5.98 0.28 -18.20
N TYR A 374 5.92 -0.45 -19.31
CA TYR A 374 6.85 -0.24 -20.43
C TYR A 374 6.47 0.96 -21.32
N LYS A 375 5.16 1.31 -21.42
CA LYS A 375 4.71 2.26 -22.45
C LYS A 375 3.95 3.47 -21.94
N GLU A 376 3.04 3.31 -20.98
CA GLU A 376 2.02 4.34 -20.76
C GLU A 376 2.18 5.14 -19.45
N MET A 377 2.57 4.47 -18.35
CA MET A 377 2.48 5.07 -17.03
C MET A 377 3.52 6.17 -16.82
N ILE A 378 3.03 7.31 -16.35
CA ILE A 378 3.80 8.40 -15.76
C ILE A 378 3.18 8.67 -14.38
N ILE A 379 3.99 8.95 -13.39
CA ILE A 379 3.52 9.33 -12.06
C ILE A 379 4.13 10.66 -11.60
N THR A 380 3.35 11.43 -10.87
CA THR A 380 3.82 12.61 -10.15
C THR A 380 3.25 12.65 -8.74
N ASP A 381 3.98 13.27 -7.83
CA ASP A 381 3.56 13.51 -6.46
C ASP A 381 3.24 14.99 -6.20
N ILE A 382 2.96 15.74 -7.26
CA ILE A 382 2.71 17.19 -7.20
C ILE A 382 1.48 17.55 -6.36
N CYS A 383 0.46 16.67 -6.35
CA CYS A 383 -0.78 16.87 -5.61
C CYS A 383 -0.60 16.53 -4.12
N LYS A 384 0.33 17.19 -3.42
CA LYS A 384 0.57 16.96 -1.99
C LYS A 384 0.94 18.24 -1.28
N TYR A 385 0.59 18.34 0.00
CA TYR A 385 1.11 19.40 0.86
C TYR A 385 2.66 19.38 0.86
N PRO A 386 3.37 20.51 0.86
CA PRO A 386 2.85 21.90 0.93
C PRO A 386 2.63 22.55 -0.45
N ASN A 387 2.57 21.78 -1.53
CA ASN A 387 2.28 22.34 -2.85
C ASN A 387 0.92 23.04 -2.88
N SER A 388 0.76 23.95 -3.82
CA SER A 388 -0.40 24.82 -4.03
C SER A 388 -0.82 24.79 -5.51
N GLU A 389 -1.81 25.58 -5.87
CA GLU A 389 -2.23 25.81 -7.27
C GLU A 389 -1.08 26.32 -8.15
N ASN A 390 -0.10 27.03 -7.60
CA ASN A 390 1.05 27.53 -8.39
C ASN A 390 1.84 26.37 -9.00
N GLU A 391 2.12 25.31 -8.24
CA GLU A 391 2.83 24.13 -8.74
C GLU A 391 2.01 23.38 -9.81
N VAL A 392 0.68 23.39 -9.70
CA VAL A 392 -0.22 22.83 -10.73
C VAL A 392 -0.15 23.68 -12.00
N GLU A 393 -0.19 25.00 -11.89
CA GLU A 393 -0.04 25.91 -13.03
C GLU A 393 1.31 25.74 -13.72
N GLU A 394 2.40 25.61 -12.97
CA GLU A 394 3.75 25.32 -13.50
C GLU A 394 3.77 24.01 -14.26
N PHE A 395 3.14 22.96 -13.71
CA PHE A 395 3.03 21.66 -14.38
C PHE A 395 2.32 21.78 -15.73
N LEU A 396 1.15 22.45 -15.75
CA LEU A 396 0.35 22.64 -16.95
C LEU A 396 1.06 23.51 -17.99
N ALA A 397 1.77 24.55 -17.54
CA ALA A 397 2.59 25.41 -18.41
C ALA A 397 3.73 24.60 -19.07
N ALA A 398 4.38 23.71 -18.33
CA ALA A 398 5.42 22.83 -18.86
C ALA A 398 4.87 21.87 -19.91
N VAL A 399 3.74 21.21 -19.64
CA VAL A 399 3.07 20.32 -20.63
C VAL A 399 2.73 21.10 -21.92
N LYS A 400 2.13 22.28 -21.77
CA LYS A 400 1.76 23.15 -22.92
C LYS A 400 2.99 23.60 -23.71
N LYS A 401 4.07 24.00 -23.02
CA LYS A 401 5.34 24.38 -23.66
C LYS A 401 5.92 23.25 -24.49
N ILE A 402 5.95 22.04 -23.95
CA ILE A 402 6.46 20.84 -24.62
C ILE A 402 5.60 20.52 -25.85
N ALA A 403 4.27 20.51 -25.71
CA ALA A 403 3.35 20.24 -26.81
C ALA A 403 3.49 21.25 -27.97
N ASN A 404 3.70 22.53 -27.65
CA ASN A 404 3.85 23.60 -28.65
C ASN A 404 5.22 23.58 -29.35
N ASN A 405 6.23 22.89 -28.78
CA ASN A 405 7.59 22.81 -29.32
C ASN A 405 8.00 21.40 -29.73
N ILE A 406 7.03 20.56 -30.09
CA ILE A 406 7.22 19.14 -30.32
C ILE A 406 8.24 18.82 -31.42
N GLU A 407 8.27 19.63 -32.49
CA GLU A 407 9.22 19.46 -33.61
C GLU A 407 10.68 19.59 -33.14
N SER A 408 10.93 20.50 -32.20
CA SER A 408 12.27 20.65 -31.60
C SER A 408 12.66 19.40 -30.80
N LEU A 409 11.71 18.78 -30.09
CA LEU A 409 11.98 17.57 -29.32
C LEU A 409 12.22 16.33 -30.21
N ARG A 410 11.47 16.19 -31.31
CA ARG A 410 11.66 15.10 -32.27
C ARG A 410 13.09 15.07 -32.84
N ASN A 411 13.72 16.23 -33.01
CA ASN A 411 15.11 16.31 -33.48
C ASN A 411 16.13 15.80 -32.46
N PHE A 412 15.77 15.63 -31.19
CA PHE A 412 16.62 15.01 -30.15
C PHE A 412 16.45 13.51 -30.04
N GLU A 413 15.44 12.92 -30.69
CA GLU A 413 15.19 11.47 -30.65
C GLU A 413 15.88 10.72 -31.80
N ASN A 414 16.26 11.46 -32.88
CA ASN A 414 17.05 10.99 -34.02
C ASN A 414 18.54 11.29 -33.82
#